data_de3b29c8720da5c48bc710f0c4014002
#
_entry.id   de3b29c8720da5c48bc710f0c4014002
#
_cell.length_a   1.000
_cell.length_b   1.000
_cell.length_c   1.000
_cell.angle_alpha   90.00
_cell.angle_beta   90.00
_cell.angle_gamma   90.00
#
_symmetry.space_group_name_H-M   'P 1'
#
loop_
_entity.id
_entity.type
_entity.pdbx_description
1 polymer ?
#
loop_
_entity_poly.entity_id
_entity_poly.type
_entity_poly.pdbx_seq_one_letter_code
_entity_poly.pdbx_strand_id
1 'polypeptide(L)'
;MSKLEQRFAAAAETARKLPPPGRAKLLELYGLYKQSREGDTLQQRPGLTNFRGRAKHDAWSALQGMAREVAMRRYITLVAEMQTAPVDSDFADRHATARELLERPLDPAEYKAIRELWKAHSLAEDDRNIEGLLATLTPDCRYELPQLDRTFEGHAGATEFYERLLGAFPDIDFRLTSIVIGPQGVVEEARVTGTHEQEWLGFQATNEEVEFQVVIFFPWDPDEQLFHGERVWFSFRREYYDRYGMV
;
A
#
# COMPACT_ATOMS: atom_id res chain seq x y z
N MET A 1 -9.41 -19.53 43.40
CA MET A 1 -9.70 -18.58 42.28
C MET A 1 -11.18 -18.46 42.09
N SER A 2 -11.70 -17.24 42.15
CA SER A 2 -13.11 -16.96 41.84
C SER A 2 -13.45 -17.23 40.37
N LYS A 3 -14.72 -17.39 40.04
CA LYS A 3 -15.15 -17.53 38.63
C LYS A 3 -14.77 -16.32 37.77
N LEU A 4 -14.71 -15.12 38.36
CA LEU A 4 -14.29 -13.91 37.69
C LEU A 4 -12.78 -13.94 37.36
N GLU A 5 -11.94 -14.38 38.32
CA GLU A 5 -10.49 -14.53 38.12
C GLU A 5 -10.18 -15.55 37.02
N GLN A 6 -10.92 -16.65 36.95
CA GLN A 6 -10.75 -17.66 35.90
C GLN A 6 -11.07 -17.07 34.51
N ARG A 7 -12.19 -16.33 34.40
CA ARG A 7 -12.57 -15.64 33.15
C ARG A 7 -11.57 -14.56 32.76
N PHE A 8 -11.03 -13.82 33.72
CA PHE A 8 -10.00 -12.82 33.47
C PHE A 8 -8.70 -13.47 32.98
N ALA A 9 -8.26 -14.57 33.58
CA ALA A 9 -7.09 -15.31 33.13
C ALA A 9 -7.26 -15.84 31.69
N ALA A 10 -8.43 -16.40 31.37
CA ALA A 10 -8.75 -16.85 30.02
C ALA A 10 -8.75 -15.68 29.00
N ALA A 11 -9.31 -14.53 29.36
CA ALA A 11 -9.28 -13.35 28.52
C ALA A 11 -7.84 -12.84 28.29
N ALA A 12 -6.99 -12.88 29.31
CA ALA A 12 -5.58 -12.50 29.18
C ALA A 12 -4.80 -13.42 28.24
N GLU A 13 -5.08 -14.71 28.25
CA GLU A 13 -4.51 -15.66 27.29
C GLU A 13 -5.02 -15.43 25.86
N THR A 14 -6.30 -15.11 25.72
CA THR A 14 -6.89 -14.74 24.44
C THR A 14 -6.23 -13.48 23.88
N ALA A 15 -6.10 -12.43 24.69
CA ALA A 15 -5.51 -11.15 24.26
C ALA A 15 -4.08 -11.30 23.74
N ARG A 16 -3.30 -12.26 24.23
CA ARG A 16 -1.93 -12.55 23.74
C ARG A 16 -1.90 -13.15 22.33
N LYS A 17 -3.00 -13.78 21.92
CA LYS A 17 -3.11 -14.47 20.63
C LYS A 17 -3.76 -13.59 19.57
N LEU A 18 -4.43 -12.51 19.97
CA LEU A 18 -5.03 -11.56 19.05
C LEU A 18 -3.96 -10.69 18.40
N PRO A 19 -4.20 -10.22 17.16
CA PRO A 19 -3.37 -9.17 16.56
C PRO A 19 -3.27 -7.97 17.51
N PRO A 20 -2.11 -7.29 17.58
CA PRO A 20 -1.95 -6.15 18.46
C PRO A 20 -2.92 -5.03 18.06
N PRO A 21 -3.77 -4.56 18.99
CA PRO A 21 -4.68 -3.47 18.70
C PRO A 21 -3.91 -2.15 18.57
N GLY A 22 -4.59 -1.13 18.07
CA GLY A 22 -4.05 0.22 18.02
C GLY A 22 -3.57 0.71 19.40
N ARG A 23 -2.66 1.70 19.39
CA ARG A 23 -1.93 2.17 20.58
C ARG A 23 -2.84 2.53 21.75
N ALA A 24 -3.98 3.16 21.49
CA ALA A 24 -4.93 3.57 22.54
C ALA A 24 -5.50 2.34 23.26
N LYS A 25 -6.04 1.37 22.54
CA LYS A 25 -6.58 0.12 23.10
C LYS A 25 -5.51 -0.73 23.79
N LEU A 26 -4.27 -0.73 23.28
CA LEU A 26 -3.16 -1.42 23.92
C LEU A 26 -2.82 -0.81 25.29
N LEU A 27 -2.87 0.51 25.42
CA LEU A 27 -2.65 1.22 26.68
C LEU A 27 -3.82 0.99 27.65
N GLU A 28 -5.06 0.98 27.16
CA GLU A 28 -6.24 0.66 27.97
C GLU A 28 -6.17 -0.76 28.51
N LEU A 29 -5.87 -1.76 27.66
CA LEU A 29 -5.64 -3.15 28.09
C LEU A 29 -4.56 -3.23 29.16
N TYR A 30 -3.43 -2.52 28.95
CA TYR A 30 -2.35 -2.50 29.95
C TYR A 30 -2.81 -1.92 31.27
N GLY A 31 -3.50 -0.78 31.27
CA GLY A 31 -4.01 -0.13 32.47
C GLY A 31 -4.99 -1.05 33.24
N LEU A 32 -5.98 -1.60 32.55
CA LEU A 32 -6.97 -2.52 33.13
C LEU A 32 -6.32 -3.79 33.66
N TYR A 33 -5.35 -4.37 32.95
CA TYR A 33 -4.60 -5.54 33.42
C TYR A 33 -3.85 -5.24 34.71
N LYS A 34 -3.11 -4.11 34.77
CA LYS A 34 -2.37 -3.69 35.95
C LYS A 34 -3.31 -3.40 37.13
N GLN A 35 -4.40 -2.67 36.90
CA GLN A 35 -5.40 -2.37 37.92
C GLN A 35 -6.06 -3.65 38.48
N SER A 36 -6.33 -4.63 37.60
CA SER A 36 -6.91 -5.92 37.99
C SER A 36 -5.95 -6.75 38.88
N ARG A 37 -4.64 -6.68 38.61
CA ARG A 37 -3.64 -7.50 39.29
C ARG A 37 -3.06 -6.82 40.52
N GLU A 38 -2.78 -5.54 40.44
CA GLU A 38 -1.99 -4.82 41.44
C GLU A 38 -2.81 -3.75 42.20
N GLY A 39 -3.99 -3.33 41.67
CA GLY A 39 -4.74 -2.21 42.21
C GLY A 39 -4.13 -0.88 41.79
N ASP A 40 -4.29 0.17 42.58
CA ASP A 40 -3.82 1.50 42.28
C ASP A 40 -2.28 1.55 42.17
N THR A 41 -1.78 2.32 41.20
CA THR A 41 -0.33 2.49 41.07
C THR A 41 0.22 3.38 42.18
N LEU A 42 1.25 2.92 42.85
CA LEU A 42 2.06 3.68 43.81
C LEU A 42 3.41 4.09 43.21
N GLN A 43 3.65 3.74 41.93
CA GLN A 43 4.92 4.00 41.27
C GLN A 43 5.02 5.45 40.84
N GLN A 44 6.22 6.02 40.94
CA GLN A 44 6.47 7.33 40.38
C GLN A 44 6.42 7.30 38.85
N ARG A 45 5.89 8.37 38.28
CA ARG A 45 5.81 8.55 36.83
C ARG A 45 7.23 8.55 36.23
N PRO A 46 7.55 7.73 35.22
CA PRO A 46 8.85 7.69 34.59
C PRO A 46 9.33 9.04 34.04
N GLY A 47 10.64 9.23 33.96
CA GLY A 47 11.26 10.45 33.46
C GLY A 47 10.89 10.80 32.01
N LEU A 48 11.16 12.04 31.59
CA LEU A 48 10.72 12.61 30.31
C LEU A 48 11.22 11.84 29.08
N THR A 49 12.35 11.19 29.16
CA THR A 49 12.94 10.40 28.07
C THR A 49 12.30 9.02 27.88
N ASN A 50 11.58 8.52 28.89
CA ASN A 50 10.91 7.23 28.82
C ASN A 50 9.45 7.36 28.37
N PHE A 51 9.23 7.71 27.11
CA PHE A 51 7.90 7.95 26.55
C PHE A 51 6.95 6.76 26.67
N ARG A 52 7.46 5.52 26.46
CA ARG A 52 6.66 4.29 26.58
C ARG A 52 6.25 4.01 28.02
N GLY A 53 7.19 4.17 28.94
CA GLY A 53 6.93 4.01 30.38
C GLY A 53 5.93 5.02 30.89
N ARG A 54 6.02 6.29 30.45
CA ARG A 54 5.06 7.34 30.79
C ARG A 54 3.65 7.02 30.31
N ALA A 55 3.50 6.65 29.05
CA ALA A 55 2.19 6.31 28.48
C ALA A 55 1.52 5.13 29.22
N LYS A 56 2.28 4.11 29.57
CA LYS A 56 1.80 2.97 30.37
C LYS A 56 1.42 3.40 31.78
N HIS A 57 2.26 4.19 32.44
CA HIS A 57 1.99 4.71 33.77
C HIS A 57 0.71 5.57 33.77
N ASP A 58 0.57 6.48 32.82
CA ASP A 58 -0.57 7.37 32.70
C ASP A 58 -1.88 6.60 32.47
N ALA A 59 -1.86 5.57 31.59
CA ALA A 59 -3.00 4.71 31.37
C ALA A 59 -3.43 3.91 32.62
N TRP A 60 -2.47 3.50 33.43
CA TRP A 60 -2.77 2.80 34.71
C TRP A 60 -3.23 3.78 35.79
N SER A 61 -2.55 4.90 35.99
CA SER A 61 -2.92 5.90 36.98
C SER A 61 -4.28 6.57 36.72
N ALA A 62 -4.73 6.62 35.46
CA ALA A 62 -6.07 7.06 35.09
C ALA A 62 -7.19 6.17 35.65
N LEU A 63 -6.87 4.95 36.11
CA LEU A 63 -7.80 4.00 36.71
C LEU A 63 -7.77 4.00 38.24
N GLN A 64 -7.08 4.96 38.84
CA GLN A 64 -6.93 5.05 40.30
C GLN A 64 -8.30 5.09 40.99
N GLY A 65 -8.46 4.28 42.04
CA GLY A 65 -9.72 4.10 42.77
C GLY A 65 -10.68 3.08 42.14
N MET A 66 -10.36 2.51 40.98
CA MET A 66 -11.17 1.45 40.38
C MET A 66 -10.95 0.12 41.10
N ALA A 67 -12.05 -0.49 41.59
CA ALA A 67 -11.98 -1.80 42.20
C ALA A 67 -11.43 -2.87 41.21
N ARG A 68 -10.62 -3.82 41.73
CA ARG A 68 -10.01 -4.88 40.92
C ARG A 68 -11.00 -5.70 40.12
N GLU A 69 -12.14 -6.01 40.71
CA GLU A 69 -13.22 -6.77 40.07
C GLU A 69 -13.86 -5.99 38.90
N VAL A 70 -13.96 -4.67 39.02
CA VAL A 70 -14.46 -3.79 37.96
C VAL A 70 -13.47 -3.77 36.82
N ALA A 71 -12.18 -3.62 37.11
CA ALA A 71 -11.11 -3.67 36.12
C ALA A 71 -11.07 -5.03 35.39
N MET A 72 -11.23 -6.16 36.10
CA MET A 72 -11.31 -7.49 35.49
C MET A 72 -12.48 -7.59 34.51
N ARG A 73 -13.67 -7.12 34.90
CA ARG A 73 -14.85 -7.14 34.03
C ARG A 73 -14.64 -6.32 32.79
N ARG A 74 -14.12 -5.09 32.92
CA ARG A 74 -13.81 -4.22 31.78
C ARG A 74 -12.77 -4.84 30.86
N TYR A 75 -11.72 -5.45 31.41
CA TYR A 75 -10.72 -6.16 30.63
C TYR A 75 -11.33 -7.30 29.80
N ILE A 76 -12.18 -8.13 30.43
CA ILE A 76 -12.89 -9.24 29.74
C ILE A 76 -13.76 -8.71 28.61
N THR A 77 -14.53 -7.64 28.85
CA THR A 77 -15.37 -7.01 27.83
C THR A 77 -14.53 -6.47 26.68
N LEU A 78 -13.46 -5.73 26.97
CA LEU A 78 -12.59 -5.17 25.95
C LEU A 78 -11.94 -6.25 25.07
N VAL A 79 -11.51 -7.37 25.66
CA VAL A 79 -10.97 -8.52 24.90
C VAL A 79 -12.06 -9.18 24.04
N ALA A 80 -13.29 -9.30 24.54
CA ALA A 80 -14.40 -9.84 23.75
C ALA A 80 -14.74 -8.92 22.57
N GLU A 81 -14.75 -7.62 22.77
CA GLU A 81 -14.94 -6.63 21.70
C GLU A 81 -13.83 -6.73 20.65
N MET A 82 -12.58 -6.94 21.07
CA MET A 82 -11.47 -7.15 20.14
C MET A 82 -11.55 -8.44 19.34
N GLN A 83 -12.19 -9.50 19.88
CA GLN A 83 -12.42 -10.75 19.14
C GLN A 83 -13.52 -10.61 18.09
N THR A 84 -14.47 -9.71 18.32
CA THR A 84 -15.60 -9.47 17.42
C THR A 84 -15.40 -8.28 16.49
N ALA A 85 -14.45 -7.38 16.82
CA ALA A 85 -14.11 -6.28 15.95
C ALA A 85 -13.39 -6.83 14.70
N PRO A 86 -13.76 -6.38 13.49
CA PRO A 86 -12.95 -6.65 12.32
C PRO A 86 -11.50 -6.20 12.60
N VAL A 87 -10.54 -7.00 12.20
CA VAL A 87 -9.09 -6.76 12.42
C VAL A 87 -8.66 -5.36 11.94
N ASP A 88 -9.44 -4.76 11.05
CA ASP A 88 -9.15 -3.51 10.35
C ASP A 88 -9.84 -2.25 10.88
N SER A 89 -10.66 -2.30 11.96
CA SER A 89 -11.42 -1.11 12.38
C SER A 89 -10.51 0.09 12.71
N ASP A 90 -9.40 -0.16 13.38
CA ASP A 90 -8.43 0.89 13.80
C ASP A 90 -7.58 1.43 12.63
N PHE A 91 -7.32 0.58 11.64
CA PHE A 91 -6.64 0.96 10.41
C PHE A 91 -7.58 1.77 9.50
N ALA A 92 -8.82 1.33 9.39
CA ALA A 92 -9.85 1.95 8.58
C ALA A 92 -10.26 3.35 9.08
N ASP A 93 -10.34 3.55 10.42
CA ASP A 93 -10.64 4.86 11.00
C ASP A 93 -9.51 5.89 10.76
N ARG A 94 -8.27 5.43 10.58
CA ARG A 94 -7.13 6.29 10.26
C ARG A 94 -6.93 6.52 8.78
N HIS A 95 -7.44 5.63 7.95
CA HIS A 95 -7.21 5.59 6.52
C HIS A 95 -8.52 5.25 5.78
N ALA A 96 -9.50 6.17 5.80
CA ALA A 96 -10.80 5.96 5.15
C ALA A 96 -10.65 5.51 3.68
N THR A 97 -9.74 6.14 2.93
CA THR A 97 -9.42 5.75 1.54
C THR A 97 -8.85 4.33 1.45
N ALA A 98 -8.03 3.92 2.42
CA ALA A 98 -7.48 2.56 2.44
C ALA A 98 -8.57 1.51 2.71
N ARG A 99 -9.60 1.83 3.50
CA ARG A 99 -10.76 0.95 3.70
C ARG A 99 -11.46 0.69 2.38
N GLU A 100 -11.81 1.73 1.64
CA GLU A 100 -12.50 1.61 0.35
C GLU A 100 -11.71 0.74 -0.63
N LEU A 101 -10.39 0.92 -0.70
CA LEU A 101 -9.51 0.14 -1.55
C LEU A 101 -9.41 -1.33 -1.12
N LEU A 102 -9.33 -1.60 0.20
CA LEU A 102 -9.18 -2.96 0.74
C LEU A 102 -10.48 -3.76 0.72
N GLU A 103 -11.63 -3.10 0.92
CA GLU A 103 -12.93 -3.75 0.98
C GLU A 103 -13.60 -3.90 -0.39
N ARG A 104 -13.07 -3.24 -1.44
CA ARG A 104 -13.59 -3.38 -2.78
C ARG A 104 -13.39 -4.82 -3.29
N PRO A 105 -14.47 -5.58 -3.51
CA PRO A 105 -14.36 -6.93 -4.04
C PRO A 105 -13.92 -6.89 -5.50
N LEU A 106 -13.19 -7.90 -5.91
CA LEU A 106 -12.93 -8.19 -7.33
C LEU A 106 -13.82 -9.33 -7.76
N ASP A 107 -14.82 -9.07 -8.57
CA ASP A 107 -15.65 -10.13 -9.11
C ASP A 107 -14.94 -10.85 -10.30
N PRO A 108 -15.33 -12.11 -10.61
CA PRO A 108 -14.69 -12.88 -11.68
C PRO A 108 -14.83 -12.28 -13.08
N ALA A 109 -15.93 -11.57 -13.37
CA ALA A 109 -16.15 -10.95 -14.66
C ALA A 109 -15.27 -9.71 -14.84
N GLU A 110 -15.18 -8.87 -13.80
CA GLU A 110 -14.29 -7.72 -13.76
C GLU A 110 -12.82 -8.17 -13.86
N TYR A 111 -12.40 -9.21 -13.11
CA TYR A 111 -11.07 -9.77 -13.23
C TYR A 111 -10.74 -10.19 -14.66
N LYS A 112 -11.69 -10.86 -15.34
CA LYS A 112 -11.52 -11.26 -16.73
C LYS A 112 -11.38 -10.04 -17.65
N ALA A 113 -12.22 -9.02 -17.47
CA ALA A 113 -12.17 -7.79 -18.28
C ALA A 113 -10.82 -7.08 -18.13
N ILE A 114 -10.36 -6.85 -16.91
CA ILE A 114 -9.05 -6.24 -16.62
C ILE A 114 -7.92 -7.04 -17.28
N ARG A 115 -7.93 -8.36 -17.14
CA ARG A 115 -6.90 -9.23 -17.70
C ARG A 115 -6.88 -9.19 -19.22
N GLU A 116 -8.03 -9.24 -19.87
CA GLU A 116 -8.09 -9.23 -21.35
C GLU A 116 -7.73 -7.82 -21.90
N LEU A 117 -8.12 -6.75 -21.20
CA LEU A 117 -7.72 -5.40 -21.57
C LEU A 117 -6.20 -5.21 -21.45
N TRP A 118 -5.60 -5.67 -20.33
CA TRP A 118 -4.15 -5.61 -20.14
C TRP A 118 -3.40 -6.37 -21.24
N LYS A 119 -3.88 -7.55 -21.63
CA LYS A 119 -3.29 -8.30 -22.74
C LYS A 119 -3.40 -7.54 -24.07
N ALA A 120 -4.54 -6.90 -24.35
CA ALA A 120 -4.72 -6.12 -25.55
C ALA A 120 -3.75 -4.92 -25.58
N HIS A 121 -3.55 -4.28 -24.41
CA HIS A 121 -2.61 -3.19 -24.23
C HIS A 121 -1.17 -3.65 -24.49
N SER A 122 -0.72 -4.71 -23.81
CA SER A 122 0.64 -5.25 -23.95
C SER A 122 0.94 -5.72 -25.38
N LEU A 123 -0.02 -6.37 -26.05
CA LEU A 123 0.14 -6.75 -27.45
C LEU A 123 0.25 -5.53 -28.39
N ALA A 124 -0.54 -4.47 -28.13
CA ALA A 124 -0.45 -3.24 -28.92
C ALA A 124 0.91 -2.53 -28.72
N GLU A 125 1.45 -2.60 -27.50
CA GLU A 125 2.79 -2.10 -27.18
C GLU A 125 3.89 -2.86 -27.93
N ASP A 126 3.86 -4.21 -27.86
CA ASP A 126 4.78 -5.08 -28.58
C ASP A 126 4.73 -4.85 -30.11
N ASP A 127 3.54 -4.66 -30.66
CA ASP A 127 3.30 -4.38 -32.06
C ASP A 127 3.56 -2.90 -32.44
N ARG A 128 3.95 -2.04 -31.48
CA ARG A 128 4.12 -0.59 -31.66
C ARG A 128 2.89 0.11 -32.24
N ASN A 129 1.72 -0.41 -31.91
CA ASN A 129 0.43 0.03 -32.41
C ASN A 129 -0.16 1.08 -31.44
N ILE A 130 0.17 2.36 -31.64
CA ILE A 130 -0.30 3.46 -30.77
C ILE A 130 -1.84 3.55 -30.78
N GLU A 131 -2.51 3.33 -31.92
CA GLU A 131 -3.96 3.35 -31.99
C GLU A 131 -4.57 2.24 -31.11
N GLY A 132 -3.98 1.04 -31.16
CA GLY A 132 -4.37 -0.10 -30.29
C GLY A 132 -4.14 0.19 -28.80
N LEU A 133 -3.03 0.85 -28.45
CA LEU A 133 -2.76 1.31 -27.08
C LEU A 133 -3.84 2.29 -26.61
N LEU A 134 -4.12 3.34 -27.38
CA LEU A 134 -5.13 4.35 -27.07
C LEU A 134 -6.52 3.75 -26.89
N ALA A 135 -6.86 2.71 -27.64
CA ALA A 135 -8.14 2.01 -27.53
C ALA A 135 -8.36 1.31 -26.19
N THR A 136 -7.30 1.11 -25.39
CA THR A 136 -7.36 0.53 -24.06
C THR A 136 -7.41 1.57 -22.92
N LEU A 137 -7.38 2.85 -23.27
CA LEU A 137 -7.24 3.97 -22.33
C LEU A 137 -8.49 4.86 -22.34
N THR A 138 -8.83 5.41 -21.19
CA THR A 138 -9.84 6.47 -21.10
C THR A 138 -9.37 7.72 -21.86
N PRO A 139 -10.30 8.55 -22.40
CA PRO A 139 -9.92 9.78 -23.13
C PRO A 139 -9.08 10.77 -22.31
N ASP A 140 -9.25 10.77 -20.98
CA ASP A 140 -8.56 11.63 -20.01
C ASP A 140 -7.41 10.90 -19.28
N CYS A 141 -6.91 9.82 -19.88
CA CYS A 141 -5.82 9.01 -19.31
C CYS A 141 -4.59 9.86 -18.93
N ARG A 142 -3.81 9.36 -18.00
CA ARG A 142 -2.60 10.03 -17.51
C ARG A 142 -1.43 9.07 -17.49
N TYR A 143 -0.35 9.46 -18.12
CA TYR A 143 0.95 8.79 -18.03
C TYR A 143 1.82 9.54 -17.03
N GLU A 144 1.99 8.98 -15.86
CA GLU A 144 2.69 9.61 -14.74
C GLU A 144 4.06 8.97 -14.53
N LEU A 145 5.09 9.81 -14.45
CA LEU A 145 6.46 9.41 -14.07
C LEU A 145 6.83 10.13 -12.76
N PRO A 146 6.43 9.58 -11.60
CA PRO A 146 6.55 10.28 -10.31
C PRO A 146 8.00 10.65 -9.96
N GLN A 147 8.98 9.85 -10.40
CA GLN A 147 10.40 10.10 -10.14
C GLN A 147 10.93 11.36 -10.86
N LEU A 148 10.27 11.79 -11.92
CA LEU A 148 10.67 12.93 -12.75
C LEU A 148 9.72 14.11 -12.62
N ASP A 149 8.66 13.98 -11.79
CA ASP A 149 7.56 14.96 -11.68
C ASP A 149 6.99 15.33 -13.06
N ARG A 150 6.78 14.31 -13.90
CA ARG A 150 6.23 14.47 -15.25
C ARG A 150 4.91 13.73 -15.40
N THR A 151 3.99 14.37 -16.13
CA THR A 151 2.69 13.80 -16.51
C THR A 151 2.41 14.15 -17.96
N PHE A 152 1.89 13.18 -18.71
CA PHE A 152 1.35 13.35 -20.05
C PHE A 152 -0.16 13.11 -19.97
N GLU A 153 -0.97 14.03 -20.48
CA GLU A 153 -2.41 14.03 -20.24
C GLU A 153 -3.20 13.70 -21.52
N GLY A 154 -4.20 12.84 -21.37
CA GLY A 154 -5.11 12.40 -22.42
C GLY A 154 -4.43 11.58 -23.52
N HIS A 155 -5.19 11.21 -24.54
CA HIS A 155 -4.67 10.46 -25.69
C HIS A 155 -3.50 11.16 -26.39
N ALA A 156 -3.54 12.49 -26.47
CA ALA A 156 -2.42 13.25 -27.06
C ALA A 156 -1.14 13.09 -26.25
N GLY A 157 -1.23 13.16 -24.92
CA GLY A 157 -0.08 12.93 -24.02
C GLY A 157 0.42 11.49 -24.08
N ALA A 158 -0.49 10.50 -24.09
CA ALA A 158 -0.12 9.10 -24.24
C ALA A 158 0.62 8.85 -25.57
N THR A 159 0.11 9.43 -26.66
CA THR A 159 0.79 9.36 -27.97
C THR A 159 2.20 9.95 -27.90
N GLU A 160 2.33 11.15 -27.34
CA GLU A 160 3.64 11.80 -27.17
C GLU A 160 4.60 10.93 -26.35
N PHE A 161 4.12 10.33 -25.27
CA PHE A 161 4.93 9.43 -24.41
C PHE A 161 5.47 8.23 -25.20
N TYR A 162 4.59 7.53 -25.92
CA TYR A 162 4.99 6.35 -26.69
C TYR A 162 5.86 6.67 -27.90
N GLU A 163 5.58 7.75 -28.64
CA GLU A 163 6.42 8.19 -29.76
C GLU A 163 7.84 8.49 -29.27
N ARG A 164 7.97 9.17 -28.14
CA ARG A 164 9.28 9.46 -27.55
C ARG A 164 9.98 8.18 -27.05
N LEU A 165 9.27 7.29 -26.38
CA LEU A 165 9.82 6.04 -25.87
C LEU A 165 10.32 5.16 -27.02
N LEU A 166 9.47 4.92 -28.00
CA LEU A 166 9.79 4.07 -29.17
C LEU A 166 10.84 4.71 -30.08
N GLY A 167 10.91 6.04 -30.14
CA GLY A 167 11.96 6.76 -30.84
C GLY A 167 13.30 6.66 -30.11
N ALA A 168 13.28 6.74 -28.77
CA ALA A 168 14.49 6.64 -27.97
C ALA A 168 15.07 5.22 -27.92
N PHE A 169 14.18 4.20 -27.94
CA PHE A 169 14.53 2.78 -27.88
C PHE A 169 13.82 2.01 -29.00
N PRO A 170 14.29 2.05 -30.26
CA PRO A 170 13.59 1.45 -31.38
C PRO A 170 13.42 -0.07 -31.28
N ASP A 171 14.32 -0.72 -30.54
CA ASP A 171 14.39 -2.17 -30.29
C ASP A 171 13.96 -2.55 -28.87
N ILE A 172 13.19 -1.67 -28.19
CA ILE A 172 12.74 -1.92 -26.80
C ILE A 172 11.99 -3.25 -26.68
N ASP A 173 12.35 -4.03 -25.66
CA ASP A 173 11.73 -5.31 -25.31
C ASP A 173 11.36 -5.32 -23.82
N PHE A 174 10.09 -5.59 -23.55
CA PHE A 174 9.55 -5.70 -22.20
C PHE A 174 9.36 -7.17 -21.82
N ARG A 175 10.15 -7.64 -20.86
CA ARG A 175 9.99 -8.99 -20.31
C ARG A 175 9.28 -8.94 -18.97
N LEU A 176 8.00 -9.28 -18.98
CA LEU A 176 7.20 -9.42 -17.78
C LEU A 176 7.86 -10.40 -16.79
N THR A 177 8.10 -9.95 -15.56
CA THR A 177 8.67 -10.75 -14.47
C THR A 177 7.66 -11.05 -13.37
N SER A 178 6.70 -10.15 -13.16
CA SER A 178 5.62 -10.29 -12.18
C SER A 178 4.39 -9.49 -12.60
N ILE A 179 3.20 -9.99 -12.21
CA ILE A 179 1.93 -9.28 -12.45
C ILE A 179 0.96 -9.55 -11.31
N VAL A 180 0.28 -8.49 -10.86
CA VAL A 180 -0.79 -8.55 -9.87
C VAL A 180 -2.02 -7.86 -10.44
N ILE A 181 -3.16 -8.54 -10.44
CA ILE A 181 -4.44 -7.99 -10.88
C ILE A 181 -5.37 -7.88 -9.67
N GLY A 182 -5.90 -6.69 -9.44
CA GLY A 182 -6.82 -6.40 -8.37
C GLY A 182 -7.95 -5.47 -8.83
N PRO A 183 -8.91 -5.14 -7.95
CA PRO A 183 -10.03 -4.27 -8.32
C PRO A 183 -9.60 -2.84 -8.64
N GLN A 184 -8.39 -2.42 -8.26
CA GLN A 184 -7.84 -1.12 -8.61
C GLN A 184 -7.14 -1.10 -9.98
N GLY A 185 -6.91 -2.28 -10.58
CA GLY A 185 -6.22 -2.41 -11.86
C GLY A 185 -5.10 -3.44 -11.85
N VAL A 186 -4.05 -3.17 -12.61
CA VAL A 186 -2.91 -4.07 -12.78
C VAL A 186 -1.64 -3.41 -12.28
N VAL A 187 -0.83 -4.15 -11.56
CA VAL A 187 0.58 -3.81 -11.30
C VAL A 187 1.43 -4.86 -11.95
N GLU A 188 2.34 -4.44 -12.80
CA GLU A 188 3.32 -5.32 -13.41
C GLU A 188 4.75 -4.89 -13.06
N GLU A 189 5.64 -5.86 -13.11
CA GLU A 189 7.08 -5.67 -13.08
C GLU A 189 7.67 -6.30 -14.33
N ALA A 190 8.48 -5.53 -15.04
CA ALA A 190 9.15 -6.01 -16.25
C ALA A 190 10.63 -5.64 -16.23
N ARG A 191 11.43 -6.48 -16.89
CA ARG A 191 12.80 -6.17 -17.26
C ARG A 191 12.77 -5.64 -18.67
N VAL A 192 13.32 -4.44 -18.85
CA VAL A 192 13.36 -3.73 -20.13
C VAL A 192 14.76 -3.74 -20.66
N THR A 193 14.92 -4.04 -21.95
CA THR A 193 16.18 -3.89 -22.71
C THR A 193 15.94 -3.09 -23.98
N GLY A 194 16.94 -2.41 -24.46
CA GLY A 194 16.88 -1.67 -25.73
C GLY A 194 18.13 -0.85 -25.96
N THR A 195 18.34 -0.39 -27.20
CA THR A 195 19.42 0.50 -27.57
C THR A 195 18.97 1.96 -27.44
N HIS A 196 19.66 2.76 -26.63
CA HIS A 196 19.31 4.16 -26.37
C HIS A 196 19.82 5.09 -27.50
N GLU A 197 18.99 5.31 -28.51
CA GLU A 197 19.40 5.99 -29.75
C GLU A 197 19.04 7.49 -29.80
N GLN A 198 18.02 7.94 -29.00
CA GLN A 198 17.63 9.35 -28.97
C GLN A 198 17.42 9.80 -27.51
N GLU A 199 17.36 11.13 -27.34
CA GLU A 199 17.07 11.72 -26.01
C GLU A 199 15.71 11.26 -25.51
N TRP A 200 15.68 10.80 -24.26
CA TRP A 200 14.45 10.40 -23.58
C TRP A 200 14.38 10.98 -22.16
N LEU A 201 13.36 11.78 -21.89
CA LEU A 201 13.08 12.37 -20.57
C LEU A 201 14.22 13.18 -19.93
N GLY A 202 15.09 13.77 -20.76
CA GLY A 202 16.28 14.51 -20.31
C GLY A 202 17.57 13.71 -20.38
N PHE A 203 17.49 12.39 -20.58
CA PHE A 203 18.67 11.54 -20.78
C PHE A 203 19.14 11.60 -22.23
N GLN A 204 20.40 11.96 -22.42
CA GLN A 204 21.02 12.00 -23.77
C GLN A 204 21.28 10.60 -24.29
N ALA A 205 21.07 10.40 -25.58
CA ALA A 205 21.36 9.14 -26.26
C ALA A 205 22.80 8.66 -25.99
N THR A 206 22.96 7.39 -25.67
CA THR A 206 24.26 6.75 -25.44
C THR A 206 24.67 5.89 -26.63
N ASN A 207 23.74 5.49 -27.49
CA ASN A 207 23.91 4.48 -28.55
C ASN A 207 24.43 3.13 -27.99
N GLU A 208 24.17 2.87 -26.72
CA GLU A 208 24.52 1.61 -26.04
C GLU A 208 23.24 0.84 -25.68
N GLU A 209 23.37 -0.48 -25.60
CA GLU A 209 22.32 -1.32 -25.04
C GLU A 209 22.17 -1.00 -23.54
N VAL A 210 20.94 -0.78 -23.11
CA VAL A 210 20.58 -0.52 -21.72
C VAL A 210 19.67 -1.62 -21.20
N GLU A 211 19.77 -1.88 -19.90
CA GLU A 211 18.88 -2.79 -19.19
C GLU A 211 18.42 -2.11 -17.89
N PHE A 212 17.11 -2.08 -17.66
CA PHE A 212 16.54 -1.55 -16.43
C PHE A 212 15.24 -2.30 -16.07
N GLN A 213 14.76 -2.07 -14.86
CA GLN A 213 13.48 -2.60 -14.40
C GLN A 213 12.44 -1.50 -14.38
N VAL A 214 11.19 -1.87 -14.69
CA VAL A 214 10.03 -1.01 -14.54
C VAL A 214 9.01 -1.67 -13.63
N VAL A 215 8.29 -0.84 -12.88
CA VAL A 215 7.03 -1.21 -12.23
C VAL A 215 5.98 -0.26 -12.79
N ILE A 216 4.93 -0.81 -13.37
CA ILE A 216 3.86 -0.03 -13.99
C ILE A 216 2.55 -0.35 -13.29
N PHE A 217 1.83 0.67 -12.89
CA PHE A 217 0.47 0.55 -12.40
C PHE A 217 -0.50 1.09 -13.44
N PHE A 218 -1.44 0.25 -13.84
CA PHE A 218 -2.55 0.58 -14.75
C PHE A 218 -3.82 0.76 -13.92
N PRO A 219 -4.22 1.98 -13.57
CA PRO A 219 -5.46 2.23 -12.83
C PRO A 219 -6.69 1.85 -13.68
N TRP A 220 -7.58 1.05 -13.09
CA TRP A 220 -8.78 0.56 -13.76
C TRP A 220 -9.99 1.46 -13.52
N ASP A 221 -10.72 1.78 -14.60
CA ASP A 221 -12.04 2.38 -14.54
C ASP A 221 -13.13 1.31 -14.75
N PRO A 222 -13.93 1.00 -13.72
CA PRO A 222 -14.97 -0.01 -13.80
C PRO A 222 -16.18 0.42 -14.66
N ASP A 223 -16.42 1.72 -14.83
CA ASP A 223 -17.55 2.26 -15.56
C ASP A 223 -17.26 2.26 -17.06
N GLU A 224 -16.09 2.70 -17.46
CA GLU A 224 -15.64 2.70 -18.85
C GLU A 224 -15.01 1.38 -19.29
N GLN A 225 -14.61 0.53 -18.34
CA GLN A 225 -13.86 -0.72 -18.57
C GLN A 225 -12.55 -0.50 -19.35
N LEU A 226 -11.87 0.59 -19.03
CA LEU A 226 -10.60 1.00 -19.62
C LEU A 226 -9.57 1.33 -18.52
N PHE A 227 -8.31 1.54 -18.90
CA PHE A 227 -7.31 2.05 -17.98
C PHE A 227 -7.26 3.57 -18.01
N HIS A 228 -7.06 4.20 -16.85
CA HIS A 228 -6.81 5.63 -16.72
C HIS A 228 -5.40 6.05 -17.13
N GLY A 229 -4.65 5.21 -17.81
CA GLY A 229 -3.27 5.41 -18.19
C GLY A 229 -2.31 4.56 -17.38
N GLU A 230 -1.12 5.07 -17.18
CA GLU A 230 -0.04 4.36 -16.50
C GLU A 230 0.65 5.24 -15.47
N ARG A 231 1.09 4.61 -14.39
CA ARG A 231 2.01 5.22 -13.44
C ARG A 231 3.28 4.39 -13.42
N VAL A 232 4.36 4.96 -13.96
CA VAL A 232 5.59 4.23 -14.27
C VAL A 232 6.70 4.60 -13.30
N TRP A 233 7.28 3.60 -12.66
CA TRP A 233 8.54 3.71 -11.91
C TRP A 233 9.58 2.85 -12.60
N PHE A 234 10.77 3.40 -12.79
CA PHE A 234 11.87 2.68 -13.43
C PHE A 234 13.16 2.79 -12.63
N SER A 235 14.01 1.77 -12.73
CA SER A 235 15.34 1.76 -12.13
C SER A 235 16.39 1.68 -13.21
N PHE A 236 17.09 2.78 -13.49
CA PHE A 236 18.33 2.69 -14.24
C PHE A 236 19.44 2.13 -13.34
N ARG A 237 20.44 1.46 -13.90
CA ARG A 237 21.63 1.06 -13.15
C ARG A 237 22.32 2.28 -12.57
N ARG A 238 22.99 2.11 -11.42
CA ARG A 238 23.68 3.20 -10.69
C ARG A 238 24.62 3.97 -11.59
N GLU A 239 25.33 3.28 -12.50
CA GLU A 239 26.23 3.86 -13.50
C GLU A 239 25.53 4.88 -14.42
N TYR A 240 24.22 4.69 -14.66
CA TYR A 240 23.39 5.61 -15.42
C TYR A 240 23.10 6.88 -14.62
N TYR A 241 22.78 6.76 -13.32
CA TYR A 241 22.56 7.91 -12.43
C TYR A 241 23.86 8.71 -12.23
N ASP A 242 24.98 8.03 -12.00
CA ASP A 242 26.29 8.65 -11.80
C ASP A 242 26.74 9.45 -13.07
N ARG A 243 26.42 8.92 -14.27
CA ARG A 243 26.78 9.57 -15.56
C ARG A 243 25.97 10.84 -15.83
N TYR A 244 24.69 10.89 -15.37
CA TYR A 244 23.79 12.00 -15.68
C TYR A 244 23.49 12.91 -14.49
N GLY A 245 24.20 12.77 -13.36
CA GLY A 245 24.14 13.69 -12.22
C GLY A 245 22.79 13.66 -11.48
N MET A 246 22.10 12.52 -11.46
CA MET A 246 20.80 12.35 -10.82
C MET A 246 20.88 11.76 -9.39
N VAL A 247 22.03 11.85 -8.73
CA VAL A 247 22.28 11.51 -7.32
C VAL A 247 22.69 12.75 -6.56
#